data_f505cf41cd81d8b2dc0a59274ef23afc
#
_entry.id   f505cf41cd81d8b2dc0a59274ef23afc
#
_cell.length_a   1.000
_cell.length_b   1.000
_cell.length_c   1.000
_cell.angle_alpha   90.00
_cell.angle_beta   90.00
_cell.angle_gamma   90.00
#
_symmetry.space_group_name_H-M   'P 1'
#
loop_
_entity.id
_entity.type
_entity.pdbx_description
1 polymer ?
#
loop_
_entity_poly.entity_id
_entity_poly.type
_entity_poly.pdbx_seq_one_letter_code
_entity_poly.pdbx_strand_id
1 'polypeptide(L)'
;MKLNLDNSLIKPAELDTKEYQKRILEIHEMLHSDDHSAGTTWVDWPLCYDKKEFAKILKLAKHIESDSDALLVIGIGGSYLGAKAGLEMLKSKSKVEVIFAGTSLDYYDLNQKLEYLKDKDVTVNVISKSGTTIEILSTLNIVERFMKNKYKGEYKSRMIFTTDKTKGYLRERANQEGFE
;
A
#
# COMPACT_ATOMS: atom_id res chain seq x y z
N MET A 1 0.37 0.11 27.13
CA MET A 1 -0.08 -1.20 26.59
C MET A 1 0.15 -2.25 27.65
N LYS A 2 -0.81 -3.10 27.97
CA LYS A 2 -0.62 -4.23 28.88
C LYS A 2 -0.51 -5.51 28.04
N LEU A 3 0.52 -6.32 28.27
CA LEU A 3 0.66 -7.64 27.68
C LEU A 3 -0.12 -8.63 28.57
N ASN A 4 -1.07 -9.34 28.01
CA ASN A 4 -1.78 -10.43 28.67
C ASN A 4 -1.23 -11.77 28.20
N LEU A 5 -0.71 -12.57 29.14
CA LEU A 5 -0.10 -13.88 28.87
C LEU A 5 -0.97 -15.04 29.35
N ASP A 6 -2.22 -14.81 29.78
CA ASP A 6 -3.08 -15.82 30.39
C ASP A 6 -3.29 -17.06 29.51
N ASN A 7 -3.25 -16.87 28.18
CA ASN A 7 -3.37 -17.96 27.21
C ASN A 7 -2.05 -18.36 26.56
N SER A 8 -0.91 -17.93 27.09
CA SER A 8 0.40 -18.30 26.59
C SER A 8 1.02 -19.42 27.45
N LEU A 9 1.94 -20.18 26.83
CA LEU A 9 2.75 -21.17 27.56
C LEU A 9 3.92 -20.51 28.32
N ILE A 10 4.10 -19.19 28.18
CA ILE A 10 5.19 -18.44 28.78
C ILE A 10 4.71 -17.83 30.09
N LYS A 11 5.45 -18.09 31.17
CA LYS A 11 5.17 -17.46 32.47
C LYS A 11 5.76 -16.05 32.49
N PRO A 12 5.05 -15.04 33.07
CA PRO A 12 5.57 -13.67 33.18
C PRO A 12 6.98 -13.58 33.76
N ALA A 13 7.29 -14.39 34.75
CA ALA A 13 8.63 -14.44 35.38
C ALA A 13 9.74 -14.91 34.42
N GLU A 14 9.41 -15.64 33.36
CA GLU A 14 10.38 -16.10 32.37
C GLU A 14 10.78 -14.99 31.40
N LEU A 15 9.95 -13.94 31.27
CA LEU A 15 10.22 -12.75 30.45
C LEU A 15 10.91 -11.63 31.24
N ASP A 16 10.81 -11.65 32.58
CA ASP A 16 11.41 -10.62 33.44
C ASP A 16 12.80 -11.03 33.94
N THR A 17 13.67 -11.42 33.02
CA THR A 17 15.06 -11.74 33.30
C THR A 17 15.96 -10.56 32.90
N LYS A 18 17.12 -10.41 33.62
CA LYS A 18 18.13 -9.40 33.28
C LYS A 18 18.63 -9.57 31.84
N GLU A 19 18.68 -10.78 31.34
CA GLU A 19 19.10 -11.10 29.98
C GLU A 19 18.13 -10.54 28.94
N TYR A 20 16.81 -10.78 29.12
CA TYR A 20 15.78 -10.22 28.22
C TYR A 20 15.76 -8.69 28.29
N GLN A 21 15.85 -8.09 29.46
CA GLN A 21 15.89 -6.64 29.62
C GLN A 21 17.09 -6.05 28.86
N LYS A 22 18.28 -6.65 29.00
CA LYS A 22 19.48 -6.24 28.26
C LYS A 22 19.24 -6.33 26.75
N ARG A 23 18.68 -7.47 26.28
CA ARG A 23 18.43 -7.69 24.85
C ARG A 23 17.38 -6.72 24.29
N ILE A 24 16.35 -6.38 25.05
CA ILE A 24 15.35 -5.38 24.68
C ILE A 24 16.00 -4.01 24.51
N LEU A 25 16.90 -3.60 25.41
CA LEU A 25 17.62 -2.33 25.30
C LEU A 25 18.52 -2.29 24.05
N GLU A 26 19.28 -3.36 23.78
CA GLU A 26 20.11 -3.49 22.58
C GLU A 26 19.28 -3.36 21.29
N ILE A 27 18.11 -4.02 21.23
CA ILE A 27 17.20 -3.92 20.10
C ILE A 27 16.61 -2.51 19.98
N HIS A 28 16.23 -1.91 21.09
CA HIS A 28 15.71 -0.54 21.11
C HIS A 28 16.75 0.47 20.58
N GLU A 29 17.99 0.38 21.04
CA GLU A 29 19.09 1.22 20.55
C GLU A 29 19.34 1.02 19.07
N MET A 30 19.32 -0.24 18.59
CA MET A 30 19.47 -0.56 17.17
C MET A 30 18.33 0.03 16.33
N LEU A 31 17.07 -0.06 16.80
CA LEU A 31 15.92 0.47 16.10
C LEU A 31 15.95 2.00 15.94
N HIS A 32 16.53 2.71 16.90
CA HIS A 32 16.62 4.17 16.92
C HIS A 32 18.03 4.71 16.56
N SER A 33 18.92 3.85 16.09
CA SER A 33 20.22 4.27 15.59
C SER A 33 20.12 4.87 14.18
N ASP A 34 21.08 5.69 13.81
CA ASP A 34 21.23 6.21 12.45
C ASP A 34 21.63 5.11 11.43
N ASP A 35 22.03 3.92 11.91
CA ASP A 35 22.32 2.76 11.07
C ASP A 35 21.05 2.00 10.74
N HIS A 36 20.49 2.27 9.59
CA HIS A 36 19.31 1.58 9.07
C HIS A 36 19.62 0.34 8.23
N SER A 37 20.80 -0.23 8.34
CA SER A 37 21.23 -1.45 7.61
C SER A 37 20.30 -2.64 7.84
N ALA A 38 19.68 -2.74 9.03
CA ALA A 38 18.67 -3.72 9.37
C ALA A 38 17.26 -3.45 8.81
N GLY A 39 17.09 -2.43 7.95
CA GLY A 39 15.78 -2.07 7.38
C GLY A 39 14.85 -1.32 8.35
N THR A 40 15.40 -0.56 9.28
CA THR A 40 14.68 0.14 10.36
C THR A 40 14.22 1.55 10.01
N THR A 41 14.41 2.03 8.78
CA THR A 41 14.01 3.38 8.31
C THR A 41 12.55 3.74 8.58
N TRP A 42 11.67 2.76 8.72
CA TRP A 42 10.25 2.98 8.99
C TRP A 42 9.98 3.55 10.40
N VAL A 43 10.90 3.36 11.35
CA VAL A 43 10.74 3.83 12.74
C VAL A 43 10.66 5.36 12.78
N ASP A 44 11.53 6.04 12.04
CA ASP A 44 11.63 7.49 12.03
C ASP A 44 10.82 8.15 10.90
N TRP A 45 10.21 7.34 10.04
CA TRP A 45 9.45 7.83 8.89
C TRP A 45 8.43 8.93 9.21
N PRO A 46 7.68 8.89 10.33
CA PRO A 46 6.75 9.97 10.67
C PRO A 46 7.42 11.32 10.88
N LEU A 47 8.72 11.35 11.20
CA LEU A 47 9.51 12.54 11.48
C LEU A 47 10.35 13.01 10.28
N CYS A 48 10.81 12.07 9.44
CA CYS A 48 11.79 12.33 8.38
C CYS A 48 11.32 11.97 6.96
N TYR A 49 10.01 11.88 6.72
CA TYR A 49 9.47 11.62 5.37
C TYR A 49 9.81 12.72 4.37
N ASP A 50 9.90 12.37 3.08
CA ASP A 50 10.12 13.32 1.99
C ASP A 50 8.90 14.25 1.82
N LYS A 51 9.04 15.49 2.26
CA LYS A 51 7.98 16.50 2.20
C LYS A 51 7.58 16.86 0.77
N LYS A 52 8.51 16.75 -0.19
CA LYS A 52 8.22 17.03 -1.61
C LYS A 52 7.38 15.91 -2.22
N GLU A 53 7.72 14.67 -1.92
CA GLU A 53 6.94 13.51 -2.34
C GLU A 53 5.56 13.53 -1.71
N PHE A 54 5.47 13.81 -0.41
CA PHE A 54 4.18 13.95 0.28
C PHE A 54 3.30 15.04 -0.32
N ALA A 55 3.87 16.19 -0.69
CA ALA A 55 3.12 17.26 -1.38
C ALA A 55 2.58 16.80 -2.74
N LYS A 56 3.33 15.98 -3.50
CA LYS A 56 2.85 15.37 -4.74
C LYS A 56 1.67 14.42 -4.48
N ILE A 57 1.78 13.57 -3.45
CA ILE A 57 0.70 12.65 -3.05
C ILE A 57 -0.57 13.44 -2.72
N LEU A 58 -0.47 14.52 -1.94
CA LEU A 58 -1.62 15.38 -1.61
C LEU A 58 -2.25 16.03 -2.85
N LYS A 59 -1.43 16.49 -3.79
CA LYS A 59 -1.92 17.04 -5.06
C LYS A 59 -2.66 16.01 -5.88
N LEU A 60 -2.08 14.80 -5.97
CA LEU A 60 -2.69 13.68 -6.68
C LEU A 60 -3.99 13.24 -6.03
N ALA A 61 -4.03 13.14 -4.69
CA ALA A 61 -5.25 12.81 -3.96
C ALA A 61 -6.39 13.81 -4.24
N LYS A 62 -6.10 15.12 -4.27
CA LYS A 62 -7.08 16.16 -4.64
C LYS A 62 -7.55 16.02 -6.08
N HIS A 63 -6.67 15.65 -7.00
CA HIS A 63 -7.05 15.40 -8.39
C HIS A 63 -7.99 14.20 -8.49
N ILE A 64 -7.66 13.09 -7.84
CA ILE A 64 -8.53 11.90 -7.78
C ILE A 64 -9.89 12.27 -7.18
N GLU A 65 -9.91 13.04 -6.10
CA GLU A 65 -11.15 13.46 -5.44
C GLU A 65 -12.06 14.34 -6.33
N SER A 66 -11.47 15.09 -7.26
CA SER A 66 -12.21 15.93 -8.21
C SER A 66 -12.65 15.23 -9.49
N ASP A 67 -11.99 14.10 -9.85
CA ASP A 67 -12.11 13.49 -11.17
C ASP A 67 -12.53 12.01 -11.13
N SER A 68 -12.75 11.44 -9.94
CA SER A 68 -13.10 10.04 -9.80
C SER A 68 -14.21 9.79 -8.80
N ASP A 69 -15.06 8.83 -9.10
CA ASP A 69 -16.05 8.28 -8.17
C ASP A 69 -15.41 7.16 -7.30
N ALA A 70 -14.44 6.46 -7.85
CA ALA A 70 -13.78 5.37 -7.18
C ALA A 70 -12.26 5.33 -7.42
N LEU A 71 -11.52 4.96 -6.37
CA LEU A 71 -10.10 4.60 -6.41
C LEU A 71 -9.95 3.09 -6.23
N LEU A 72 -9.57 2.39 -7.30
CA LEU A 72 -9.25 0.97 -7.24
C LEU A 72 -7.78 0.80 -6.83
N VAL A 73 -7.54 0.22 -5.67
CA VAL A 73 -6.18 -0.04 -5.15
C VAL A 73 -5.84 -1.51 -5.37
N ILE A 74 -4.82 -1.76 -6.17
CA ILE A 74 -4.27 -3.10 -6.39
C ILE A 74 -3.08 -3.29 -5.46
N GLY A 75 -3.22 -4.16 -4.48
CA GLY A 75 -2.18 -4.40 -3.47
C GLY A 75 -2.44 -5.67 -2.67
N ILE A 76 -1.40 -6.28 -2.11
CA ILE A 76 -1.49 -7.45 -1.24
C ILE A 76 -0.67 -7.23 0.04
N GLY A 77 -1.09 -7.84 1.14
CA GLY A 77 -0.41 -7.77 2.43
C GLY A 77 -0.20 -6.32 2.90
N GLY A 78 1.04 -5.95 3.18
CA GLY A 78 1.40 -4.61 3.64
C GLY A 78 1.06 -3.47 2.66
N SER A 79 0.86 -3.79 1.37
CA SER A 79 0.51 -2.79 0.36
C SER A 79 -0.94 -2.32 0.43
N TYR A 80 -1.82 -2.99 1.21
CA TYR A 80 -3.20 -2.54 1.36
C TYR A 80 -3.71 -2.55 2.80
N LEU A 81 -3.22 -3.46 3.66
CA LEU A 81 -3.77 -3.65 5.01
C LEU A 81 -3.72 -2.38 5.87
N GLY A 82 -2.59 -1.66 5.84
CA GLY A 82 -2.44 -0.42 6.60
C GLY A 82 -3.39 0.68 6.11
N ALA A 83 -3.50 0.84 4.79
CA ALA A 83 -4.41 1.81 4.20
C ALA A 83 -5.88 1.47 4.50
N LYS A 84 -6.26 0.19 4.39
CA LYS A 84 -7.60 -0.29 4.72
C LYS A 84 -7.93 -0.05 6.18
N ALA A 85 -7.03 -0.43 7.10
CA ALA A 85 -7.22 -0.19 8.53
C ALA A 85 -7.39 1.30 8.86
N GLY A 86 -6.55 2.17 8.25
CA GLY A 86 -6.66 3.62 8.39
C GLY A 86 -8.00 4.17 7.91
N LEU A 87 -8.48 3.73 6.75
CA LEU A 87 -9.78 4.15 6.20
C LEU A 87 -10.95 3.73 7.12
N GLU A 88 -10.94 2.49 7.60
CA GLU A 88 -11.97 1.97 8.51
C GLU A 88 -11.96 2.70 9.86
N MET A 89 -10.77 2.99 10.40
CA MET A 89 -10.62 3.68 11.67
C MET A 89 -11.04 5.16 11.60
N LEU A 90 -10.65 5.86 10.53
CA LEU A 90 -10.86 7.30 10.40
C LEU A 90 -12.22 7.68 9.83
N LYS A 91 -13.01 6.71 9.33
CA LYS A 91 -14.33 6.95 8.72
C LYS A 91 -14.29 8.11 7.73
N SER A 92 -13.50 7.97 6.68
CA SER A 92 -13.29 9.00 5.67
C SER A 92 -14.62 9.62 5.21
N LYS A 93 -14.64 10.95 5.05
CA LYS A 93 -15.76 11.71 4.47
C LYS A 93 -15.59 11.95 2.96
N SER A 94 -14.57 11.34 2.36
CA SER A 94 -14.34 11.45 0.91
C SER A 94 -15.54 10.93 0.14
N LYS A 95 -15.85 11.58 -0.98
CA LYS A 95 -16.85 11.09 -1.94
C LYS A 95 -16.32 9.93 -2.77
N VAL A 96 -15.00 9.79 -2.88
CA VAL A 96 -14.34 8.74 -3.64
C VAL A 96 -14.39 7.45 -2.84
N GLU A 97 -15.00 6.43 -3.42
CA GLU A 97 -15.03 5.09 -2.84
C GLU A 97 -13.69 4.39 -3.05
N VAL A 98 -13.09 3.83 -1.99
CA VAL A 98 -11.84 3.07 -2.11
C VAL A 98 -12.13 1.58 -2.14
N ILE A 99 -11.77 0.94 -3.25
CA ILE A 99 -11.98 -0.49 -3.50
C ILE A 99 -10.62 -1.18 -3.60
N PHE A 100 -10.44 -2.27 -2.86
CA PHE A 100 -9.20 -3.05 -2.89
C PHE A 100 -9.33 -4.29 -3.75
N ALA A 101 -8.30 -4.58 -4.57
CA ALA A 101 -8.18 -5.76 -5.42
C ALA A 101 -6.75 -6.31 -5.38
N GLY A 102 -6.53 -7.50 -5.95
CA GLY A 102 -5.21 -8.14 -5.99
C GLY A 102 -4.81 -8.82 -4.69
N THR A 103 -5.75 -9.02 -3.77
CA THR A 103 -5.52 -9.73 -2.51
C THR A 103 -5.56 -11.24 -2.66
N SER A 104 -6.03 -11.72 -3.81
CA SER A 104 -6.10 -13.13 -4.21
C SER A 104 -6.08 -13.24 -5.73
N LEU A 105 -5.99 -14.47 -6.25
CA LEU A 105 -6.15 -14.80 -7.67
C LEU A 105 -7.61 -15.12 -8.04
N ASP A 106 -8.56 -14.75 -7.18
CA ASP A 106 -9.99 -14.98 -7.43
C ASP A 106 -10.49 -14.03 -8.54
N TYR A 107 -10.64 -14.62 -9.73
CA TYR A 107 -11.16 -13.90 -10.89
C TYR A 107 -12.62 -13.48 -10.72
N TYR A 108 -13.42 -14.27 -10.03
CA TYR A 108 -14.84 -13.95 -9.83
C TYR A 108 -15.03 -12.69 -8.98
N ASP A 109 -14.31 -12.59 -7.86
CA ASP A 109 -14.30 -11.39 -7.01
C ASP A 109 -13.81 -10.16 -7.79
N LEU A 110 -12.72 -10.31 -8.54
CA LEU A 110 -12.21 -9.21 -9.37
C LEU A 110 -13.24 -8.77 -10.42
N ASN A 111 -13.87 -9.73 -11.11
CA ASN A 111 -14.86 -9.42 -12.14
C ASN A 111 -16.08 -8.70 -11.59
N GLN A 112 -16.58 -9.09 -10.42
CA GLN A 112 -17.67 -8.37 -9.75
C GLN A 112 -17.30 -6.92 -9.44
N LYS A 113 -16.08 -6.66 -8.97
CA LYS A 113 -15.57 -5.31 -8.75
C LYS A 113 -15.49 -4.49 -10.03
N LEU A 114 -15.02 -5.09 -11.12
CA LEU A 114 -14.92 -4.40 -12.41
C LEU A 114 -16.30 -4.10 -13.02
N GLU A 115 -17.26 -5.01 -12.89
CA GLU A 115 -18.64 -4.74 -13.31
C GLU A 115 -19.27 -3.60 -12.49
N TYR A 116 -19.05 -3.58 -11.17
CA TYR A 116 -19.49 -2.48 -10.31
C TYR A 116 -18.88 -1.12 -10.70
N LEU A 117 -17.62 -1.13 -11.18
CA LEU A 117 -16.88 0.07 -11.58
C LEU A 117 -17.17 0.53 -13.02
N LYS A 118 -17.97 -0.22 -13.77
CA LYS A 118 -18.16 0.00 -15.20
C LYS A 118 -18.72 1.40 -15.52
N ASP A 119 -19.67 1.86 -14.72
CA ASP A 119 -20.38 3.13 -14.92
C ASP A 119 -19.85 4.27 -14.04
N LYS A 120 -18.75 4.04 -13.30
CA LYS A 120 -18.11 5.02 -12.42
C LYS A 120 -16.85 5.60 -13.06
N ASP A 121 -16.50 6.84 -12.74
CA ASP A 121 -15.16 7.35 -13.03
C ASP A 121 -14.14 6.75 -12.06
N VAL A 122 -13.12 6.10 -12.62
CA VAL A 122 -12.16 5.25 -11.87
C VAL A 122 -10.75 5.73 -12.07
N THR A 123 -10.03 5.87 -10.96
CA THR A 123 -8.56 5.92 -10.94
C THR A 123 -8.03 4.63 -10.29
N VAL A 124 -6.90 4.12 -10.78
CA VAL A 124 -6.26 2.90 -10.28
C VAL A 124 -4.92 3.24 -9.65
N ASN A 125 -4.67 2.74 -8.44
CA ASN A 125 -3.34 2.78 -7.82
C ASN A 125 -2.81 1.36 -7.65
N VAL A 126 -1.70 1.05 -8.32
CA VAL A 126 -1.01 -0.25 -8.21
C VAL A 126 0.14 -0.12 -7.24
N ILE A 127 0.07 -0.85 -6.13
CA ILE A 127 1.04 -0.78 -5.05
C ILE A 127 1.84 -2.07 -4.96
N SER A 128 3.10 -2.03 -5.37
CA SER A 128 4.02 -3.16 -5.21
C SER A 128 5.47 -2.69 -5.22
N LYS A 129 6.24 -3.07 -4.20
CA LYS A 129 7.66 -2.74 -4.10
C LYS A 129 8.49 -3.29 -5.26
N SER A 130 8.38 -4.60 -5.53
CA SER A 130 9.12 -5.26 -6.61
C SER A 130 8.42 -5.16 -7.97
N GLY A 131 7.09 -5.10 -7.96
CA GLY A 131 6.27 -5.21 -9.16
C GLY A 131 6.19 -6.61 -9.75
N THR A 132 6.72 -7.65 -9.06
CA THR A 132 6.78 -9.03 -9.58
C THR A 132 5.85 -9.99 -8.84
N THR A 133 5.08 -9.52 -7.87
CA THR A 133 4.11 -10.33 -7.13
C THR A 133 3.02 -10.82 -8.09
N ILE A 134 2.80 -12.13 -8.14
CA ILE A 134 1.96 -12.76 -9.16
C ILE A 134 0.50 -12.29 -9.09
N GLU A 135 -0.04 -12.11 -7.89
CA GLU A 135 -1.40 -11.61 -7.68
C GLU A 135 -1.55 -10.18 -8.23
N ILE A 136 -0.54 -9.34 -7.98
CA ILE A 136 -0.54 -7.95 -8.46
C ILE A 136 -0.44 -7.92 -9.98
N LEU A 137 0.47 -8.67 -10.59
CA LEU A 137 0.65 -8.69 -12.04
C LEU A 137 -0.58 -9.26 -12.76
N SER A 138 -1.17 -10.35 -12.24
CA SER A 138 -2.36 -10.95 -12.81
C SER A 138 -3.55 -9.98 -12.75
N THR A 139 -3.76 -9.36 -11.61
CA THR A 139 -4.81 -8.34 -11.41
C THR A 139 -4.56 -7.12 -12.29
N LEU A 140 -3.34 -6.60 -12.33
CA LEU A 140 -2.95 -5.47 -13.17
C LEU A 140 -3.26 -5.72 -14.64
N ASN A 141 -2.90 -6.89 -15.18
CA ASN A 141 -3.15 -7.22 -16.57
C ASN A 141 -4.65 -7.21 -16.94
N ILE A 142 -5.52 -7.64 -16.02
CA ILE A 142 -6.97 -7.63 -16.23
C ILE A 142 -7.52 -6.21 -16.11
N VAL A 143 -7.13 -5.50 -15.04
CA VAL A 143 -7.58 -4.13 -14.79
C VAL A 143 -7.10 -3.16 -15.87
N GLU A 144 -5.88 -3.31 -16.35
CA GLU A 144 -5.37 -2.47 -17.45
C GLU A 144 -6.19 -2.65 -18.73
N ARG A 145 -6.61 -3.86 -19.06
CA ARG A 145 -7.53 -4.10 -20.19
C ARG A 145 -8.88 -3.42 -19.96
N PHE A 146 -9.42 -3.49 -18.77
CA PHE A 146 -10.64 -2.77 -18.38
C PHE A 146 -10.45 -1.25 -18.58
N MET A 147 -9.37 -0.67 -18.07
CA MET A 147 -9.07 0.76 -18.20
C MET A 147 -8.86 1.18 -19.66
N LYS A 148 -8.14 0.40 -20.46
CA LYS A 148 -7.98 0.61 -21.92
C LYS A 148 -9.31 0.62 -22.64
N ASN A 149 -10.20 -0.29 -22.32
CA ASN A 149 -11.52 -0.37 -22.93
C ASN A 149 -12.39 0.82 -22.55
N LYS A 150 -12.32 1.28 -21.29
CA LYS A 150 -13.12 2.36 -20.75
C LYS A 150 -12.62 3.73 -21.21
N TYR A 151 -11.33 4.02 -21.09
CA TYR A 151 -10.74 5.35 -21.31
C TYR A 151 -9.91 5.47 -22.58
N LYS A 152 -9.76 4.39 -23.35
CA LYS A 152 -9.03 4.38 -24.63
C LYS A 152 -7.59 4.92 -24.45
N GLY A 153 -7.23 5.96 -25.19
CA GLY A 153 -5.87 6.56 -25.13
C GLY A 153 -5.52 7.24 -23.80
N GLU A 154 -6.51 7.64 -23.02
CA GLU A 154 -6.32 8.39 -21.77
C GLU A 154 -6.16 7.49 -20.52
N TYR A 155 -6.25 6.16 -20.68
CA TYR A 155 -6.22 5.24 -19.54
C TYR A 155 -4.99 5.39 -18.64
N LYS A 156 -3.84 5.80 -19.19
CA LYS A 156 -2.60 5.94 -18.42
C LYS A 156 -2.64 7.07 -17.41
N SER A 157 -3.30 8.18 -17.73
CA SER A 157 -3.46 9.30 -16.79
C SER A 157 -4.32 8.95 -15.56
N ARG A 158 -5.05 7.84 -15.65
CA ARG A 158 -5.88 7.29 -14.57
C ARG A 158 -5.26 6.07 -13.89
N MET A 159 -3.97 5.79 -14.16
CA MET A 159 -3.24 4.69 -13.54
C MET A 159 -1.94 5.19 -12.89
N ILE A 160 -1.83 4.95 -11.60
CA ILE A 160 -0.73 5.39 -10.75
C ILE A 160 0.03 4.16 -10.26
N PHE A 161 1.36 4.23 -10.23
CA PHE A 161 2.20 3.16 -9.73
C PHE A 161 2.94 3.62 -8.46
N THR A 162 2.56 3.06 -7.33
CA THR A 162 3.27 3.22 -6.05
C THR A 162 4.28 2.09 -5.90
N THR A 163 5.55 2.38 -6.12
CA THR A 163 6.60 1.37 -6.20
C THR A 163 7.95 1.88 -5.68
N ASP A 164 8.99 1.05 -5.73
CA ASP A 164 10.35 1.47 -5.37
C ASP A 164 10.79 2.68 -6.22
N LYS A 165 11.56 3.58 -5.62
CA LYS A 165 11.99 4.84 -6.25
C LYS A 165 12.93 4.62 -7.43
N THR A 166 13.74 3.56 -7.39
CA THR A 166 14.88 3.39 -8.28
C THR A 166 14.87 2.09 -9.10
N LYS A 167 14.21 1.04 -8.62
CA LYS A 167 14.33 -0.31 -9.18
C LYS A 167 13.01 -1.10 -9.13
N GLY A 168 12.98 -2.19 -9.86
CA GLY A 168 11.84 -3.11 -9.92
C GLY A 168 10.97 -2.95 -11.16
N TYR A 169 10.24 -4.00 -11.48
CA TYR A 169 9.46 -4.10 -12.73
C TYR A 169 8.47 -2.94 -12.91
N LEU A 170 7.71 -2.57 -11.87
CA LEU A 170 6.76 -1.45 -11.99
C LEU A 170 7.48 -0.12 -12.22
N ARG A 171 8.65 0.11 -11.59
CA ARG A 171 9.44 1.30 -11.81
C ARG A 171 9.95 1.40 -13.25
N GLU A 172 10.50 0.31 -13.76
CA GLU A 172 10.96 0.24 -15.16
C GLU A 172 9.81 0.49 -16.12
N ARG A 173 8.68 -0.14 -15.88
CA ARG A 173 7.48 0.03 -16.67
C ARG A 173 6.93 1.46 -16.60
N ALA A 174 6.89 2.08 -15.43
CA ALA A 174 6.46 3.47 -15.27
C ALA A 174 7.33 4.41 -16.09
N ASN A 175 8.65 4.22 -16.05
CA ASN A 175 9.61 5.06 -16.80
C ASN A 175 9.49 4.86 -18.33
N GLN A 176 9.28 3.63 -18.80
CA GLN A 176 9.20 3.32 -20.22
C GLN A 176 7.87 3.72 -20.84
N GLU A 177 6.78 3.52 -20.12
CA GLU A 177 5.43 3.72 -20.64
C GLU A 177 4.78 5.05 -20.21
N GLY A 178 5.41 5.80 -19.30
CA GLY A 178 4.94 7.11 -18.85
C GLY A 178 3.76 7.05 -17.87
N PHE A 179 3.71 6.05 -16.99
CA PHE A 179 2.81 6.04 -15.85
C PHE A 179 3.33 6.95 -14.73
N GLU A 180 2.43 7.56 -13.98
CA GLU A 180 2.77 8.37 -12.81
C GLU A 180 3.17 7.51 -11.59
#